data_a490e065a40d874cd78581fe9b6269fe
#
_entry.id   a490e065a40d874cd78581fe9b6269fe
#
_cell.length_a   1.000
_cell.length_b   1.000
_cell.length_c   1.000
_cell.angle_alpha   90.00
_cell.angle_beta   90.00
_cell.angle_gamma   90.00
#
_symmetry.space_group_name_H-M   'P 1'
#
loop_
_entity.id
_entity.type
_entity.pdbx_description
1 polymer ?
#
loop_
_entity_poly.entity_id
_entity_poly.type
_entity_poly.pdbx_seq_one_letter_code
_entity_poly.pdbx_strand_id
1 'polypeptide(L)'
;DKVGRKILKYQSINVDSVTGASFSSAALKEGVKQCLIKAGADMKQFEKKAEFHPIHDRTYEADVVIVGGGGAGLASAISSMQAGAKKVIVLEKLGYLGGSTNVSGAALNAVDDKRQKAQGIQDSFETFYQSTMKGGHNVGNPELVRYMTRHSIDAVHWMESLGVKFKDHIGAATGSLGQRSHYPVDPSGNAYIRVFEKVIADSNGKIQV
;
A
#
# COMPACT_ATOMS: atom_id res chain seq x y z
N ASP A 1 2.99 5.40 16.10
CA ASP A 1 3.63 4.80 17.27
C ASP A 1 2.63 3.94 18.07
N LYS A 2 2.67 2.61 17.82
CA LYS A 2 1.73 1.66 18.45
C LYS A 2 2.06 1.40 19.94
N VAL A 3 3.34 1.43 20.33
CA VAL A 3 3.76 1.16 21.71
C VAL A 3 3.45 2.34 22.60
N GLY A 4 3.79 3.55 22.18
CA GLY A 4 3.51 4.77 22.92
C GLY A 4 2.03 4.96 23.17
N ARG A 5 1.17 4.72 22.15
CA ARG A 5 -0.29 4.77 22.34
C ARG A 5 -0.79 3.74 23.35
N LYS A 6 -0.23 2.52 23.38
CA LYS A 6 -0.56 1.51 24.39
C LYS A 6 -0.13 1.96 25.80
N ILE A 7 1.09 2.49 25.94
CA ILE A 7 1.59 3.01 27.22
C ILE A 7 0.65 4.09 27.74
N LEU A 8 0.27 5.05 26.92
CA LEU A 8 -0.66 6.11 27.29
C LEU A 8 -2.05 5.58 27.63
N LYS A 9 -2.59 4.68 26.81
CA LYS A 9 -3.93 4.12 27.01
C LYS A 9 -4.04 3.33 28.30
N TYR A 10 -3.04 2.50 28.61
CA TYR A 10 -3.06 1.60 29.74
C TYR A 10 -2.33 2.16 30.96
N GLN A 11 -1.72 3.33 30.84
CA GLN A 11 -0.89 3.95 31.89
C GLN A 11 0.14 2.94 32.44
N SER A 12 0.77 2.17 31.54
CA SER A 12 1.70 1.12 31.89
C SER A 12 2.80 0.99 30.83
N ILE A 13 4.03 0.74 31.28
CA ILE A 13 5.16 0.36 30.43
C ILE A 13 5.17 -1.15 30.14
N ASN A 14 4.39 -1.95 30.87
CA ASN A 14 4.28 -3.40 30.71
C ASN A 14 3.21 -3.73 29.64
N VAL A 15 3.44 -3.24 28.43
CA VAL A 15 2.62 -3.49 27.25
C VAL A 15 3.38 -4.35 26.23
N ASP A 16 2.66 -5.08 25.38
CA ASP A 16 3.28 -5.91 24.35
C ASP A 16 4.07 -5.09 23.34
N SER A 17 5.20 -5.63 22.93
CA SER A 17 6.01 -5.10 21.84
C SER A 17 5.29 -5.27 20.51
N VAL A 18 5.66 -4.45 19.53
CA VAL A 18 5.18 -4.59 18.15
C VAL A 18 5.98 -5.68 17.45
N THR A 19 5.29 -6.64 16.85
CA THR A 19 5.91 -7.70 16.05
C THR A 19 6.79 -7.10 14.95
N GLY A 20 8.01 -7.58 14.80
CA GLY A 20 8.99 -7.06 13.86
C GLY A 20 9.72 -5.78 14.30
N ALA A 21 9.36 -5.19 15.47
CA ALA A 21 9.99 -3.98 16.00
C ALA A 21 10.35 -4.15 17.49
N SER A 22 10.85 -5.31 17.88
CA SER A 22 11.11 -5.65 19.28
C SER A 22 12.14 -4.72 19.94
N PHE A 23 13.26 -4.44 19.26
CA PHE A 23 14.29 -3.53 19.77
C PHE A 23 13.78 -2.09 19.94
N SER A 24 13.09 -1.56 18.93
CA SER A 24 12.50 -0.20 19.01
C SER A 24 11.44 -0.13 20.10
N SER A 25 10.65 -1.18 20.28
CA SER A 25 9.66 -1.27 21.35
C SER A 25 10.30 -1.27 22.73
N ALA A 26 11.39 -2.04 22.90
CA ALA A 26 12.14 -2.10 24.14
C ALA A 26 12.81 -0.75 24.47
N ALA A 27 13.45 -0.13 23.49
CA ALA A 27 14.09 1.18 23.66
C ALA A 27 13.09 2.26 24.07
N LEU A 28 11.89 2.28 23.45
CA LEU A 28 10.84 3.22 23.82
C LEU A 28 10.33 2.99 25.25
N LYS A 29 10.07 1.75 25.63
CA LYS A 29 9.63 1.42 26.99
C LYS A 29 10.67 1.82 28.02
N GLU A 30 11.95 1.54 27.77
CA GLU A 30 13.05 1.93 28.66
C GLU A 30 13.16 3.45 28.75
N GLY A 31 13.08 4.17 27.62
CA GLY A 31 13.08 5.64 27.61
C GLY A 31 11.96 6.23 28.47
N VAL A 32 10.73 5.71 28.32
CA VAL A 32 9.59 6.14 29.14
C VAL A 32 9.83 5.82 30.63
N LYS A 33 10.36 4.63 30.94
CA LYS A 33 10.72 4.24 32.32
C LYS A 33 11.68 5.22 32.95
N GLN A 34 12.76 5.58 32.25
CA GLN A 34 13.74 6.56 32.72
C GLN A 34 13.14 7.96 32.93
N CYS A 35 12.23 8.39 32.06
CA CYS A 35 11.51 9.65 32.23
C CYS A 35 10.62 9.63 33.50
N LEU A 36 9.87 8.55 33.72
CA LEU A 36 9.04 8.39 34.92
C LEU A 36 9.86 8.40 36.20
N ILE A 37 11.00 7.69 36.24
CA ILE A 37 11.93 7.69 37.37
C ILE A 37 12.44 9.11 37.66
N LYS A 38 12.89 9.83 36.62
CA LYS A 38 13.37 11.21 36.75
C LYS A 38 12.27 12.17 37.24
N ALA A 39 11.02 11.89 36.90
CA ALA A 39 9.86 12.66 37.37
C ALA A 39 9.43 12.29 38.79
N GLY A 40 10.10 11.33 39.46
CA GLY A 40 9.75 10.91 40.82
C GLY A 40 8.49 10.04 40.91
N ALA A 41 8.10 9.40 39.79
CA ALA A 41 6.92 8.54 39.75
C ALA A 41 7.12 7.23 40.51
N ASP A 42 6.08 6.76 41.21
CA ASP A 42 6.06 5.41 41.77
C ASP A 42 5.93 4.35 40.66
N MET A 43 7.03 3.70 40.34
CA MET A 43 7.10 2.74 39.25
C MET A 43 6.14 1.54 39.39
N LYS A 44 5.75 1.18 40.64
CA LYS A 44 4.78 0.11 40.86
C LYS A 44 3.43 0.35 40.19
N GLN A 45 3.08 1.61 40.00
CA GLN A 45 1.83 2.00 39.33
C GLN A 45 1.90 1.79 37.81
N PHE A 46 3.10 1.93 37.22
CA PHE A 46 3.33 1.88 35.77
C PHE A 46 3.88 0.55 35.26
N GLU A 47 4.23 -0.39 36.15
CA GLU A 47 4.74 -1.72 35.80
C GLU A 47 3.65 -2.82 35.86
N LYS A 48 2.43 -2.48 36.22
CA LYS A 48 1.30 -3.42 36.20
C LYS A 48 1.07 -3.91 34.78
N LYS A 49 0.89 -5.23 34.61
CA LYS A 49 0.54 -5.79 33.31
C LYS A 49 -0.75 -5.15 32.82
N ALA A 50 -0.71 -4.62 31.60
CA ALA A 50 -1.91 -4.07 30.98
C ALA A 50 -2.97 -5.19 30.83
N GLU A 51 -4.14 -5.00 31.41
CA GLU A 51 -5.25 -5.92 31.23
C GLU A 51 -5.85 -5.67 29.84
N PHE A 52 -5.70 -6.63 28.97
CA PHE A 52 -6.38 -6.63 27.69
C PHE A 52 -7.80 -7.10 27.91
N HIS A 53 -8.74 -6.20 27.81
CA HIS A 53 -10.13 -6.60 27.68
C HIS A 53 -10.26 -7.38 26.36
N PRO A 54 -10.88 -8.58 26.38
CA PRO A 54 -11.08 -9.35 25.17
C PRO A 54 -11.80 -8.46 24.13
N ILE A 55 -11.22 -8.42 22.94
CA ILE A 55 -11.92 -7.79 21.80
C ILE A 55 -13.11 -8.68 21.54
N HIS A 56 -14.31 -8.17 21.75
CA HIS A 56 -15.52 -8.90 21.38
C HIS A 56 -15.49 -9.10 19.86
N ASP A 57 -15.71 -10.33 19.44
CA ASP A 57 -15.86 -10.67 18.04
C ASP A 57 -16.97 -9.81 17.42
N ARG A 58 -16.68 -9.21 16.29
CA ARG A 58 -17.63 -8.44 15.51
C ARG A 58 -17.83 -9.12 14.18
N THR A 59 -19.08 -9.37 13.84
CA THR A 59 -19.45 -9.93 12.54
C THR A 59 -19.90 -8.79 11.63
N TYR A 60 -19.40 -8.80 10.42
CA TYR A 60 -19.76 -7.84 9.37
C TYR A 60 -20.20 -8.62 8.14
N GLU A 61 -21.16 -8.05 7.42
CA GLU A 61 -21.57 -8.54 6.10
C GLU A 61 -21.07 -7.58 5.03
N ALA A 62 -20.60 -8.12 3.92
CA ALA A 62 -20.14 -7.35 2.77
C ALA A 62 -20.33 -8.15 1.47
N ASP A 63 -20.45 -7.46 0.34
CA ASP A 63 -20.46 -8.08 -0.99
C ASP A 63 -19.06 -8.60 -1.34
N VAL A 64 -18.01 -7.86 -0.93
CA VAL A 64 -16.61 -8.21 -1.19
C VAL A 64 -15.77 -7.92 0.04
N VAL A 65 -14.95 -8.90 0.44
CA VAL A 65 -13.94 -8.73 1.49
C VAL A 65 -12.56 -8.88 0.87
N ILE A 66 -11.69 -7.90 1.12
CA ILE A 66 -10.33 -7.86 0.59
C ILE A 66 -9.36 -7.92 1.75
N VAL A 67 -8.39 -8.82 1.69
CA VAL A 67 -7.35 -8.96 2.71
C VAL A 67 -6.06 -8.28 2.22
N GLY A 68 -5.71 -7.20 2.89
CA GLY A 68 -4.54 -6.36 2.63
C GLY A 68 -4.88 -5.04 1.93
N GLY A 69 -4.52 -3.93 2.57
CA GLY A 69 -4.70 -2.56 2.07
C GLY A 69 -3.49 -2.02 1.30
N GLY A 70 -2.73 -2.87 0.61
CA GLY A 70 -1.69 -2.46 -0.33
C GLY A 70 -2.26 -1.99 -1.67
N GLY A 71 -1.39 -1.60 -2.62
CA GLY A 71 -1.82 -1.10 -3.93
C GLY A 71 -2.81 -2.01 -4.64
N ALA A 72 -2.57 -3.33 -4.67
CA ALA A 72 -3.46 -4.29 -5.29
C ALA A 72 -4.82 -4.39 -4.57
N GLY A 73 -4.81 -4.42 -3.23
CA GLY A 73 -6.05 -4.51 -2.45
C GLY A 73 -6.91 -3.25 -2.59
N LEU A 74 -6.30 -2.08 -2.55
CA LEU A 74 -7.02 -0.82 -2.74
C LEU A 74 -7.58 -0.69 -4.16
N ALA A 75 -6.81 -1.08 -5.18
CA ALA A 75 -7.28 -1.10 -6.56
C ALA A 75 -8.48 -2.08 -6.72
N SER A 76 -8.39 -3.27 -6.10
CA SER A 76 -9.49 -4.24 -6.10
C SER A 76 -10.74 -3.70 -5.42
N ALA A 77 -10.59 -2.98 -4.30
CA ALA A 77 -11.72 -2.38 -3.58
C ALA A 77 -12.46 -1.34 -4.42
N ILE A 78 -11.70 -0.43 -5.04
CA ILE A 78 -12.25 0.61 -5.90
C ILE A 78 -12.92 -0.02 -7.14
N SER A 79 -12.24 -0.97 -7.78
CA SER A 79 -12.79 -1.66 -8.95
C SER A 79 -14.05 -2.46 -8.61
N SER A 80 -14.11 -3.12 -7.46
CA SER A 80 -15.32 -3.81 -6.99
C SER A 80 -16.49 -2.86 -6.79
N MET A 81 -16.24 -1.70 -6.17
CA MET A 81 -17.28 -0.66 -6.02
C MET A 81 -17.74 -0.13 -7.38
N GLN A 82 -16.82 0.12 -8.32
CA GLN A 82 -17.14 0.57 -9.68
C GLN A 82 -17.94 -0.49 -10.45
N ALA A 83 -17.70 -1.77 -10.19
CA ALA A 83 -18.46 -2.89 -10.75
C ALA A 83 -19.83 -3.11 -10.08
N GLY A 84 -20.20 -2.28 -9.11
CA GLY A 84 -21.54 -2.28 -8.51
C GLY A 84 -21.63 -2.88 -7.12
N ALA A 85 -20.54 -3.31 -6.48
CA ALA A 85 -20.57 -3.75 -5.10
C ALA A 85 -21.04 -2.60 -4.19
N LYS A 86 -22.00 -2.90 -3.33
CA LYS A 86 -22.62 -1.91 -2.44
C LYS A 86 -21.85 -1.75 -1.13
N LYS A 87 -21.19 -2.82 -0.71
CA LYS A 87 -20.38 -2.84 0.51
C LYS A 87 -19.11 -3.64 0.31
N VAL A 88 -17.98 -2.98 0.37
CA VAL A 88 -16.63 -3.57 0.27
C VAL A 88 -15.91 -3.34 1.59
N ILE A 89 -15.31 -4.39 2.15
CA ILE A 89 -14.50 -4.29 3.37
C ILE A 89 -13.06 -4.66 3.05
N VAL A 90 -12.12 -3.77 3.39
CA VAL A 90 -10.68 -4.02 3.29
C VAL A 90 -10.13 -4.28 4.68
N LEU A 91 -9.51 -5.43 4.89
CA LEU A 91 -8.86 -5.79 6.15
C LEU A 91 -7.37 -5.50 6.04
N GLU A 92 -6.90 -4.47 6.74
CA GLU A 92 -5.49 -4.10 6.79
C GLU A 92 -4.92 -4.30 8.19
N LYS A 93 -3.81 -5.01 8.27
CA LYS A 93 -3.13 -5.32 9.54
C LYS A 93 -2.42 -4.10 10.14
N LEU A 94 -1.91 -3.21 9.30
CA LEU A 94 -1.16 -2.03 9.71
C LEU A 94 -2.12 -0.86 9.99
N GLY A 95 -1.66 0.13 10.73
CA GLY A 95 -2.42 1.36 10.99
C GLY A 95 -2.37 2.38 9.84
N TYR A 96 -1.95 1.98 8.64
CA TYR A 96 -1.87 2.81 7.44
C TYR A 96 -2.03 1.94 6.20
N LEU A 97 -2.46 2.55 5.10
CA LEU A 97 -2.67 1.91 3.81
C LEU A 97 -1.42 2.00 2.92
N GLY A 98 -1.42 1.23 1.85
CA GLY A 98 -0.45 1.31 0.76
C GLY A 98 0.62 0.23 0.78
N GLY A 99 0.94 -0.37 1.93
CA GLY A 99 1.96 -1.42 2.01
C GLY A 99 3.27 -1.04 1.31
N SER A 100 3.86 -1.97 0.57
CA SER A 100 5.09 -1.74 -0.20
C SER A 100 4.92 -0.75 -1.36
N THR A 101 3.71 -0.58 -1.88
CA THR A 101 3.45 0.44 -2.92
C THR A 101 3.77 1.83 -2.41
N ASN A 102 3.49 2.12 -1.15
CA ASN A 102 3.71 3.42 -0.52
C ASN A 102 5.17 3.90 -0.57
N VAL A 103 6.11 2.96 -0.50
CA VAL A 103 7.57 3.22 -0.47
C VAL A 103 8.25 2.90 -1.80
N SER A 104 7.49 2.55 -2.83
CA SER A 104 8.03 2.23 -4.16
C SER A 104 8.42 3.49 -4.93
N GLY A 105 9.27 3.32 -5.95
CA GLY A 105 9.64 4.37 -6.90
C GLY A 105 8.53 4.73 -7.91
N ALA A 106 7.35 4.14 -7.80
CA ALA A 106 6.16 4.43 -8.58
C ALA A 106 6.25 4.20 -10.11
N ALA A 107 7.24 3.48 -10.59
CA ALA A 107 7.29 3.14 -12.00
C ALA A 107 6.18 2.15 -12.37
N LEU A 108 5.28 2.54 -13.25
CA LEU A 108 4.26 1.67 -13.84
C LEU A 108 4.60 1.44 -15.31
N ASN A 109 4.96 0.21 -15.67
CA ASN A 109 5.36 -0.13 -17.03
C ASN A 109 4.14 -0.44 -17.90
N ALA A 110 4.00 0.29 -19.00
CA ALA A 110 2.97 0.05 -20.01
C ALA A 110 3.43 0.51 -21.39
N VAL A 111 2.99 -0.18 -22.42
CA VAL A 111 3.15 0.29 -23.80
C VAL A 111 2.12 1.36 -24.04
N ASP A 112 2.59 2.56 -24.31
CA ASP A 112 1.76 3.76 -24.55
C ASP A 112 2.13 4.38 -25.91
N ASP A 113 1.40 4.02 -26.91
CA ASP A 113 1.61 4.48 -28.27
C ASP A 113 1.66 6.02 -28.39
N LYS A 114 0.84 6.71 -27.62
CA LYS A 114 0.74 8.18 -27.69
C LYS A 114 1.99 8.85 -27.12
N ARG A 115 2.35 8.51 -25.87
CA ARG A 115 3.49 9.15 -25.20
C ARG A 115 4.81 8.65 -25.76
N GLN A 116 4.92 7.36 -26.07
CA GLN A 116 6.15 6.78 -26.63
C GLN A 116 6.42 7.32 -28.03
N LYS A 117 5.43 7.37 -28.93
CA LYS A 117 5.60 7.95 -30.28
C LYS A 117 6.00 9.42 -30.25
N ALA A 118 5.45 10.20 -29.34
CA ALA A 118 5.82 11.61 -29.16
C ALA A 118 7.30 11.80 -28.78
N GLN A 119 7.94 10.76 -28.23
CA GLN A 119 9.35 10.75 -27.82
C GLN A 119 10.23 9.92 -28.76
N GLY A 120 9.71 9.45 -29.90
CA GLY A 120 10.47 8.63 -30.86
C GLY A 120 10.78 7.21 -30.32
N ILE A 121 10.10 6.76 -29.26
CA ILE A 121 10.30 5.44 -28.67
C ILE A 121 9.47 4.43 -29.47
N GLN A 122 10.13 3.38 -29.94
CA GLN A 122 9.48 2.23 -30.56
C GLN A 122 9.35 1.11 -29.54
N ASP A 123 8.13 0.71 -29.27
CA ASP A 123 7.82 -0.39 -28.36
C ASP A 123 6.59 -1.17 -28.84
N SER A 124 6.37 -2.34 -28.26
CA SER A 124 5.19 -3.16 -28.55
C SER A 124 4.87 -4.09 -27.39
N PHE A 125 3.63 -4.57 -27.35
CA PHE A 125 3.21 -5.56 -26.37
C PHE A 125 4.07 -6.84 -26.43
N GLU A 126 4.48 -7.24 -27.64
CA GLU A 126 5.33 -8.42 -27.79
C GLU A 126 6.74 -8.16 -27.24
N THR A 127 7.34 -6.99 -27.54
CA THR A 127 8.64 -6.59 -26.97
C THR A 127 8.57 -6.52 -25.45
N PHE A 128 7.47 -6.00 -24.90
CA PHE A 128 7.25 -5.94 -23.45
C PHE A 128 7.14 -7.34 -22.86
N TYR A 129 6.34 -8.23 -23.49
CA TYR A 129 6.21 -9.62 -23.07
C TYR A 129 7.55 -10.36 -23.07
N GLN A 130 8.28 -10.32 -24.18
CA GLN A 130 9.57 -10.99 -24.30
C GLN A 130 10.61 -10.48 -23.29
N SER A 131 10.66 -9.15 -23.09
CA SER A 131 11.58 -8.58 -22.11
C SER A 131 11.20 -8.95 -20.66
N THR A 132 9.91 -9.05 -20.35
CA THR A 132 9.43 -9.48 -19.04
C THR A 132 9.75 -10.94 -18.78
N MET A 133 9.45 -11.82 -19.74
CA MET A 133 9.79 -13.25 -19.64
C MET A 133 11.29 -13.48 -19.50
N LYS A 134 12.10 -12.79 -20.32
CA LYS A 134 13.56 -12.87 -20.26
C LYS A 134 14.10 -12.38 -18.91
N GLY A 135 13.61 -11.23 -18.42
CA GLY A 135 14.00 -10.67 -17.11
C GLY A 135 13.64 -11.59 -15.94
N GLY A 136 12.55 -12.33 -16.07
CA GLY A 136 12.11 -13.36 -15.12
C GLY A 136 12.68 -14.75 -15.37
N HIS A 137 13.73 -14.89 -16.17
CA HIS A 137 14.35 -16.18 -16.53
C HIS A 137 13.35 -17.21 -17.09
N ASN A 138 12.28 -16.77 -17.72
CA ASN A 138 11.19 -17.58 -18.28
C ASN A 138 10.46 -18.46 -17.23
N VAL A 139 10.50 -18.08 -15.94
CA VAL A 139 9.80 -18.80 -14.85
C VAL A 139 8.36 -18.33 -14.70
N GLY A 140 8.03 -17.13 -15.21
CA GLY A 140 6.69 -16.56 -15.13
C GLY A 140 5.68 -17.37 -15.93
N ASN A 141 4.40 -17.38 -15.48
CA ASN A 141 3.31 -17.95 -16.26
C ASN A 141 3.11 -17.11 -17.54
N PRO A 142 3.31 -17.71 -18.76
CA PRO A 142 3.27 -16.96 -20.02
C PRO A 142 1.93 -16.27 -20.28
N GLU A 143 0.81 -16.89 -19.91
CA GLU A 143 -0.53 -16.34 -20.15
C GLU A 143 -0.78 -15.11 -19.26
N LEU A 144 -0.41 -15.20 -17.98
CA LEU A 144 -0.53 -14.07 -17.05
C LEU A 144 0.38 -12.90 -17.45
N VAL A 145 1.63 -13.20 -17.86
CA VAL A 145 2.54 -12.15 -18.32
C VAL A 145 2.01 -11.51 -19.60
N ARG A 146 1.48 -12.27 -20.53
CA ARG A 146 0.87 -11.74 -21.77
C ARG A 146 -0.35 -10.88 -21.47
N TYR A 147 -1.21 -11.32 -20.56
CA TYR A 147 -2.35 -10.52 -20.10
C TYR A 147 -1.89 -9.20 -19.47
N MET A 148 -0.98 -9.26 -18.52
CA MET A 148 -0.43 -8.08 -17.83
C MET A 148 0.18 -7.08 -18.81
N THR A 149 1.02 -7.53 -19.75
CA THR A 149 1.69 -6.64 -20.70
C THR A 149 0.72 -5.95 -21.67
N ARG A 150 -0.38 -6.62 -22.03
CA ARG A 150 -1.42 -6.03 -22.89
C ARG A 150 -2.31 -5.04 -22.17
N HIS A 151 -2.63 -5.29 -20.90
CA HIS A 151 -3.61 -4.52 -20.14
C HIS A 151 -2.99 -3.51 -19.18
N SER A 152 -1.67 -3.41 -19.12
CA SER A 152 -1.01 -2.42 -18.25
C SER A 152 -1.34 -0.98 -18.62
N ILE A 153 -1.60 -0.69 -19.90
CA ILE A 153 -2.01 0.65 -20.34
C ILE A 153 -3.44 0.98 -19.86
N ASP A 154 -4.33 -0.01 -19.80
CA ASP A 154 -5.68 0.18 -19.26
C ASP A 154 -5.61 0.60 -17.79
N ALA A 155 -4.66 0.04 -17.03
CA ALA A 155 -4.41 0.44 -15.64
C ALA A 155 -3.89 1.88 -15.52
N VAL A 156 -3.04 2.34 -16.45
CA VAL A 156 -2.60 3.74 -16.49
C VAL A 156 -3.80 4.66 -16.71
N HIS A 157 -4.62 4.40 -17.73
CA HIS A 157 -5.80 5.19 -18.02
C HIS A 157 -6.84 5.17 -16.88
N TRP A 158 -7.03 4.01 -16.25
CA TRP A 158 -7.91 3.88 -15.10
C TRP A 158 -7.41 4.74 -13.93
N MET A 159 -6.12 4.71 -13.61
CA MET A 159 -5.56 5.55 -12.56
C MET A 159 -5.64 7.05 -12.89
N GLU A 160 -5.46 7.43 -14.16
CA GLU A 160 -5.70 8.81 -14.62
C GLU A 160 -7.16 9.22 -14.38
N SER A 161 -8.11 8.35 -14.67
CA SER A 161 -9.53 8.60 -14.43
C SER A 161 -9.88 8.78 -12.95
N LEU A 162 -9.09 8.20 -12.04
CA LEU A 162 -9.21 8.40 -10.60
C LEU A 162 -8.53 9.69 -10.10
N GLY A 163 -7.71 10.34 -10.96
CA GLY A 163 -7.03 11.58 -10.62
C GLY A 163 -5.52 11.48 -10.43
N VAL A 164 -4.91 10.33 -10.72
CA VAL A 164 -3.44 10.24 -10.78
C VAL A 164 -2.94 11.07 -11.98
N LYS A 165 -2.00 11.96 -11.72
CA LYS A 165 -1.34 12.73 -12.78
C LYS A 165 0.00 12.11 -13.10
N PHE A 166 0.14 11.55 -14.30
CA PHE A 166 1.41 11.07 -14.83
C PHE A 166 2.19 12.15 -15.54
N LYS A 167 3.51 12.02 -15.57
CA LYS A 167 4.38 12.83 -16.43
C LYS A 167 4.14 12.45 -17.88
N ASP A 168 4.30 13.40 -18.77
CA ASP A 168 4.26 13.13 -20.23
C ASP A 168 5.47 12.34 -20.69
N HIS A 169 6.60 12.50 -19.98
CA HIS A 169 7.84 11.79 -20.27
C HIS A 169 7.78 10.32 -19.81
N ILE A 170 8.00 9.42 -20.77
CA ILE A 170 8.18 7.98 -20.50
C ILE A 170 9.64 7.73 -20.15
N GLY A 171 9.85 7.15 -18.97
CA GLY A 171 11.18 6.78 -18.47
C GLY A 171 11.49 5.29 -18.62
N ALA A 172 12.62 4.91 -18.06
CA ALA A 172 13.01 3.53 -17.87
C ALA A 172 13.32 3.31 -16.37
N ALA A 173 12.61 2.37 -15.73
CA ALA A 173 12.94 1.98 -14.36
C ALA A 173 14.26 1.22 -14.34
N THR A 174 14.98 1.26 -13.22
CA THR A 174 16.21 0.49 -13.02
C THR A 174 15.93 -1.01 -13.25
N GLY A 175 16.72 -1.63 -14.11
CA GLY A 175 16.52 -3.03 -14.53
C GLY A 175 15.47 -3.22 -15.62
N SER A 176 14.80 -2.18 -16.08
CA SER A 176 13.88 -2.26 -17.22
C SER A 176 14.63 -2.55 -18.51
N LEU A 177 14.11 -3.49 -19.30
CA LEU A 177 14.62 -3.83 -20.65
C LEU A 177 13.96 -2.98 -21.74
N GLY A 178 13.28 -1.89 -21.39
CA GLY A 178 12.62 -1.00 -22.32
C GLY A 178 12.16 0.31 -21.67
N GLN A 179 12.04 1.35 -22.48
CA GLN A 179 11.59 2.66 -22.04
C GLN A 179 10.06 2.73 -22.12
N ARG A 180 9.39 2.33 -21.03
CA ARG A 180 7.93 2.24 -20.90
C ARG A 180 7.38 2.57 -19.52
N SER A 181 8.21 3.20 -18.68
CA SER A 181 7.85 3.49 -17.30
C SER A 181 7.12 4.82 -17.20
N HIS A 182 5.88 4.77 -16.74
CA HIS A 182 5.07 5.92 -16.38
C HIS A 182 5.35 6.27 -14.91
N TYR A 183 5.65 7.52 -14.65
CA TYR A 183 5.86 8.04 -13.29
C TYR A 183 4.82 9.09 -12.98
N PRO A 184 4.21 9.08 -11.79
CA PRO A 184 3.36 10.19 -11.37
C PRO A 184 4.20 11.47 -11.27
N VAL A 185 3.53 12.62 -11.34
CA VAL A 185 4.18 13.94 -11.19
C VAL A 185 4.89 14.04 -9.84
N ASP A 186 4.26 13.55 -8.77
CA ASP A 186 4.90 13.29 -7.49
C ASP A 186 5.54 11.89 -7.55
N PRO A 187 6.88 11.78 -7.62
CA PRO A 187 7.56 10.55 -8.03
C PRO A 187 7.69 9.54 -6.87
N SER A 188 6.58 9.17 -6.26
CA SER A 188 6.52 8.17 -5.20
C SER A 188 5.28 7.31 -5.32
N GLY A 189 5.35 6.06 -4.89
CA GLY A 189 4.19 5.16 -4.85
C GLY A 189 3.09 5.66 -3.93
N ASN A 190 3.42 6.53 -2.97
CA ASN A 190 2.47 7.22 -2.12
C ASN A 190 1.49 8.09 -2.94
N ALA A 191 1.89 8.59 -4.11
CA ALA A 191 1.00 9.34 -4.99
C ALA A 191 -0.23 8.52 -5.41
N TYR A 192 -0.05 7.23 -5.69
CA TYR A 192 -1.15 6.32 -5.98
C TYR A 192 -2.05 6.11 -4.76
N ILE A 193 -1.42 5.88 -3.62
CA ILE A 193 -2.15 5.57 -2.38
C ILE A 193 -3.01 6.75 -1.94
N ARG A 194 -2.50 7.99 -2.01
CA ARG A 194 -3.29 9.20 -1.70
C ARG A 194 -4.54 9.34 -2.58
N VAL A 195 -4.42 9.01 -3.87
CA VAL A 195 -5.57 9.03 -4.78
C VAL A 195 -6.57 7.94 -4.39
N PHE A 196 -6.11 6.73 -4.10
CA PHE A 196 -6.98 5.64 -3.67
C PHE A 196 -7.67 5.95 -2.34
N GLU A 197 -6.95 6.48 -1.36
CA GLU A 197 -7.52 6.92 -0.07
C GLU A 197 -8.61 7.99 -0.28
N LYS A 198 -8.37 8.94 -1.18
CA LYS A 198 -9.37 9.95 -1.54
C LYS A 198 -10.62 9.31 -2.14
N VAL A 199 -10.48 8.40 -3.11
CA VAL A 199 -11.61 7.69 -3.72
C VAL A 199 -12.39 6.88 -2.67
N ILE A 200 -11.69 6.24 -1.74
CA ILE A 200 -12.30 5.50 -0.63
C ILE A 200 -13.09 6.46 0.29
N ALA A 201 -12.51 7.59 0.66
CA ALA A 201 -13.19 8.60 1.48
C ALA A 201 -14.45 9.13 0.79
N ASP A 202 -14.38 9.36 -0.53
CA ASP A 202 -15.48 9.86 -1.35
C ASP A 202 -16.53 8.77 -1.69
N SER A 203 -16.32 7.52 -1.27
CA SER A 203 -17.19 6.36 -1.59
C SER A 203 -18.53 6.35 -0.85
N ASN A 204 -18.79 7.33 0.02
CA ASN A 204 -19.97 7.38 0.90
C ASN A 204 -20.14 6.10 1.74
N GLY A 205 -19.04 5.57 2.24
CA GLY A 205 -19.03 4.38 3.11
C GLY A 205 -19.22 3.04 2.38
N LYS A 206 -19.24 3.03 1.04
CA LYS A 206 -19.27 1.78 0.27
C LYS A 206 -17.99 0.96 0.44
N ILE A 207 -16.85 1.62 0.67
CA ILE A 207 -15.59 0.96 1.00
C ILE A 207 -15.23 1.32 2.44
N GLN A 208 -15.07 0.29 3.28
CA GLN A 208 -14.63 0.40 4.67
C GLN A 208 -13.27 -0.26 4.84
N VAL A 209 -12.41 0.34 5.65
CA VAL A 209 -11.06 -0.19 5.97
C VAL A 209 -10.94 -0.42 7.47
#